data_376f0ec04ec84a9ead452e096e6d0229
#
_entry.id   376f0ec04ec84a9ead452e096e6d0229
#
_cell.length_a   1.000
_cell.length_b   1.000
_cell.length_c   1.000
_cell.angle_alpha   90.00
_cell.angle_beta   90.00
_cell.angle_gamma   90.00
#
_symmetry.space_group_name_H-M   'P 1'
#
loop_
_entity.id
_entity.type
_entity.pdbx_description
1 polymer ?
#
loop_
_entity_poly.entity_id
_entity_poly.type
_entity_poly.pdbx_seq_one_letter_code
_entity_poly.pdbx_strand_id
1 'polypeptide(L)'
;MFVAALALAITGANLAPAAAVTWADVNELKDEANGLDAEKKELQAKLDALADDKSQAVARKELLDQQIANTEAQIANTQAQIDRYAALITQTEAELVEAEEKEAAQYELFCSRVREMEKQDEVSYWAVLFRASSFTDLLGRLDAINEIMKYDQGVIDDLKALQAEIEEKKATLESSKAETEAAKAELVSKENELNTQRSQ
;
A
#
# COMPACT_ATOMS: atom_id res chain seq x y z
N MET A 1 -31.58 -22.52 26.26
CA MET A 1 -31.88 -21.09 26.44
C MET A 1 -30.55 -20.37 26.68
N PHE A 2 -29.85 -20.07 25.60
CA PHE A 2 -28.74 -19.15 25.59
C PHE A 2 -28.71 -18.52 24.19
N VAL A 3 -29.37 -17.37 24.06
CA VAL A 3 -29.31 -16.52 22.90
C VAL A 3 -28.07 -15.65 23.11
N ALA A 4 -26.96 -16.00 22.47
CA ALA A 4 -25.83 -15.08 22.33
C ALA A 4 -26.19 -14.14 21.19
N ALA A 5 -26.80 -12.99 21.53
CA ALA A 5 -26.98 -11.89 20.62
C ALA A 5 -25.58 -11.30 20.34
N LEU A 6 -25.02 -11.61 19.17
CA LEU A 6 -23.87 -10.90 18.63
C LEU A 6 -24.41 -9.54 18.15
N ALA A 7 -24.37 -8.53 19.04
CA ALA A 7 -24.68 -7.16 18.69
C ALA A 7 -23.54 -6.66 17.80
N LEU A 8 -23.81 -6.56 16.51
CA LEU A 8 -22.97 -5.80 15.58
C LEU A 8 -23.06 -4.31 15.98
N ALA A 9 -22.12 -3.86 16.79
CA ALA A 9 -21.95 -2.44 17.06
C ALA A 9 -21.33 -1.80 15.80
N ILE A 10 -22.21 -1.34 14.90
CA ILE A 10 -21.81 -0.33 13.92
C ILE A 10 -21.61 0.97 14.71
N THR A 11 -20.44 1.16 15.28
CA THR A 11 -20.03 2.44 15.83
C THR A 11 -19.79 3.37 14.66
N GLY A 12 -20.62 4.41 14.59
CA GLY A 12 -20.54 5.47 13.60
C GLY A 12 -19.12 5.98 13.45
N ALA A 13 -18.73 6.17 12.20
CA ALA A 13 -17.46 6.74 11.80
C ALA A 13 -17.31 8.15 12.43
N ASN A 14 -16.60 8.22 13.54
CA ASN A 14 -15.97 9.44 13.97
C ASN A 14 -14.85 9.72 12.96
N LEU A 15 -14.97 10.79 12.20
CA LEU A 15 -13.91 11.37 11.38
C LEU A 15 -12.79 11.87 12.32
N ALA A 16 -12.00 10.95 12.83
CA ALA A 16 -10.70 11.26 13.38
C ALA A 16 -9.76 11.64 12.20
N PRO A 17 -8.76 12.53 12.42
CA PRO A 17 -7.81 12.87 11.36
C PRO A 17 -7.24 11.59 10.76
N ALA A 18 -7.24 11.51 9.44
CA ALA A 18 -6.87 10.31 8.69
C ALA A 18 -5.53 9.76 9.18
N ALA A 19 -5.59 8.77 10.05
CA ALA A 19 -4.43 7.93 10.30
C ALA A 19 -4.06 7.29 8.95
N ALA A 20 -2.82 7.42 8.56
CA ALA A 20 -2.34 6.83 7.32
C ALA A 20 -2.74 5.35 7.30
N VAL A 21 -3.47 4.94 6.26
CA VAL A 21 -3.83 3.54 6.06
C VAL A 21 -2.53 2.77 5.81
N THR A 22 -2.33 1.69 6.55
CA THR A 22 -1.09 0.91 6.48
C THR A 22 -1.36 -0.50 5.96
N TRP A 23 -0.31 -1.17 5.48
CA TRP A 23 -0.36 -2.58 5.15
C TRP A 23 -0.70 -3.47 6.36
N ALA A 24 -0.46 -3.00 7.58
CA ALA A 24 -0.86 -3.69 8.80
C ALA A 24 -2.39 -3.82 8.89
N ASP A 25 -3.13 -2.76 8.56
CA ASP A 25 -4.61 -2.77 8.56
C ASP A 25 -5.17 -3.77 7.54
N VAL A 26 -4.52 -3.92 6.38
CA VAL A 26 -4.90 -4.91 5.36
C VAL A 26 -4.60 -6.33 5.84
N ASN A 27 -3.46 -6.56 6.49
CA ASN A 27 -3.11 -7.88 7.01
C ASN A 27 -4.06 -8.33 8.13
N GLU A 28 -4.49 -7.43 9.01
CA GLU A 28 -5.49 -7.73 10.05
C GLU A 28 -6.81 -8.20 9.42
N LEU A 29 -7.30 -7.52 8.39
CA LEU A 29 -8.51 -7.94 7.66
C LEU A 29 -8.33 -9.27 6.92
N LYS A 30 -7.14 -9.58 6.41
CA LYS A 30 -6.83 -10.89 5.81
C LYS A 30 -6.84 -12.02 6.83
N ASP A 31 -6.34 -11.77 8.03
CA ASP A 31 -6.36 -12.76 9.12
C ASP A 31 -7.81 -13.02 9.61
N GLU A 32 -8.64 -11.98 9.69
CA GLU A 32 -10.07 -12.11 9.97
C GLU A 32 -10.79 -12.91 8.89
N ALA A 33 -10.52 -12.66 7.61
CA ALA A 33 -11.09 -13.41 6.50
C ALA A 33 -10.74 -14.91 6.59
N ASN A 34 -9.50 -15.25 6.92
CA ASN A 34 -9.07 -16.65 7.12
C ASN A 34 -9.85 -17.32 8.28
N GLY A 35 -10.12 -16.57 9.35
CA GLY A 35 -10.93 -17.06 10.47
C GLY A 35 -12.38 -17.37 10.05
N LEU A 36 -13.01 -16.46 9.33
CA LEU A 36 -14.36 -16.62 8.79
C LEU A 36 -14.47 -17.80 7.82
N ASP A 37 -13.45 -18.02 6.97
CA ASP A 37 -13.39 -19.17 6.07
C ASP A 37 -13.26 -20.51 6.83
N ALA A 38 -12.54 -20.54 7.93
CA ALA A 38 -12.47 -21.73 8.79
C ALA A 38 -13.82 -22.04 9.45
N GLU A 39 -14.50 -21.03 10.00
CA GLU A 39 -15.84 -21.16 10.57
C GLU A 39 -16.86 -21.64 9.55
N LYS A 40 -16.84 -21.08 8.34
CA LYS A 40 -17.69 -21.51 7.23
C LYS A 40 -17.54 -23.00 6.92
N LYS A 41 -16.31 -23.51 6.86
CA LYS A 41 -16.05 -24.95 6.64
C LYS A 41 -16.60 -25.82 7.74
N GLU A 42 -16.48 -25.38 9.00
CA GLU A 42 -17.06 -26.10 10.14
C GLU A 42 -18.60 -26.15 10.09
N LEU A 43 -19.25 -25.02 9.80
CA LEU A 43 -20.70 -24.93 9.65
C LEU A 43 -21.19 -25.81 8.49
N GLN A 44 -20.49 -25.81 7.35
CA GLN A 44 -20.85 -26.70 6.24
C GLN A 44 -20.77 -28.17 6.61
N ALA A 45 -19.73 -28.61 7.30
CA ALA A 45 -19.63 -30.01 7.77
C ALA A 45 -20.76 -30.40 8.73
N LYS A 46 -21.19 -29.48 9.60
CA LYS A 46 -22.35 -29.70 10.48
C LYS A 46 -23.67 -29.82 9.71
N LEU A 47 -23.87 -29.00 8.68
CA LEU A 47 -25.05 -29.07 7.80
C LEU A 47 -25.10 -30.41 7.04
N ASP A 48 -23.99 -30.85 6.48
CA ASP A 48 -23.91 -32.12 5.74
C ASP A 48 -24.22 -33.31 6.63
N ALA A 49 -23.79 -33.27 7.90
CA ALA A 49 -24.10 -34.32 8.89
C ALA A 49 -25.60 -34.37 9.29
N LEU A 50 -26.34 -33.29 9.08
CA LEU A 50 -27.77 -33.19 9.43
C LEU A 50 -28.71 -33.42 8.23
N ALA A 51 -28.18 -33.65 7.02
CA ALA A 51 -28.96 -33.66 5.78
C ALA A 51 -30.01 -34.77 5.72
N ASP A 52 -29.80 -35.92 6.38
CA ASP A 52 -30.60 -37.13 6.26
C ASP A 52 -31.69 -37.28 7.35
N ASP A 53 -31.76 -36.40 8.33
CA ASP A 53 -32.70 -36.54 9.46
C ASP A 53 -33.77 -35.43 9.49
N LYS A 54 -35.02 -35.77 9.12
CA LYS A 54 -36.18 -34.85 9.17
C LYS A 54 -36.51 -34.35 10.58
N SER A 55 -36.12 -35.12 11.64
CA SER A 55 -36.36 -34.72 13.04
C SER A 55 -35.48 -33.55 13.47
N GLN A 56 -34.44 -33.23 12.70
CA GLN A 56 -33.46 -32.18 12.99
C GLN A 56 -33.68 -30.88 12.20
N ALA A 57 -34.85 -30.70 11.58
CA ALA A 57 -35.11 -29.52 10.74
C ALA A 57 -34.87 -28.17 11.45
N VAL A 58 -35.12 -28.10 12.77
CA VAL A 58 -34.87 -26.88 13.55
C VAL A 58 -33.37 -26.64 13.71
N ALA A 59 -32.59 -27.69 14.00
CA ALA A 59 -31.12 -27.57 14.12
C ALA A 59 -30.47 -27.22 12.78
N ARG A 60 -30.98 -27.80 11.69
CA ARG A 60 -30.54 -27.45 10.34
C ARG A 60 -30.79 -25.97 10.00
N LYS A 61 -32.00 -25.49 10.34
CA LYS A 61 -32.32 -24.06 10.14
C LYS A 61 -31.35 -23.16 10.92
N GLU A 62 -31.08 -23.48 12.20
CA GLU A 62 -30.17 -22.70 13.03
C GLU A 62 -28.74 -22.66 12.44
N LEU A 63 -28.26 -23.80 11.91
CA LEU A 63 -26.94 -23.84 11.25
C LEU A 63 -26.91 -23.06 9.93
N LEU A 64 -28.00 -23.10 9.15
CA LEU A 64 -28.15 -22.27 7.96
C LEU A 64 -28.13 -20.77 8.31
N ASP A 65 -28.86 -20.36 9.34
CA ASP A 65 -28.87 -18.99 9.82
C ASP A 65 -27.45 -18.54 10.25
N GLN A 66 -26.67 -19.40 10.92
CA GLN A 66 -25.29 -19.15 11.29
C GLN A 66 -24.37 -19.05 10.06
N GLN A 67 -24.55 -19.92 9.07
CA GLN A 67 -23.77 -19.89 7.82
C GLN A 67 -24.06 -18.61 7.04
N ILE A 68 -25.31 -18.18 6.96
CA ILE A 68 -25.70 -16.90 6.36
C ILE A 68 -24.99 -15.74 7.07
N ALA A 69 -25.05 -15.69 8.41
CA ALA A 69 -24.39 -14.65 9.19
C ALA A 69 -22.87 -14.63 8.98
N ASN A 70 -22.23 -15.81 8.91
CA ASN A 70 -20.81 -15.91 8.60
C ASN A 70 -20.49 -15.40 7.19
N THR A 71 -21.28 -15.76 6.17
CA THR A 71 -21.10 -15.27 4.80
C THR A 71 -21.31 -13.75 4.71
N GLU A 72 -22.28 -13.20 5.44
CA GLU A 72 -22.48 -11.74 5.53
C GLU A 72 -21.27 -11.04 6.18
N ALA A 73 -20.69 -11.63 7.23
CA ALA A 73 -19.47 -11.12 7.85
C ALA A 73 -18.27 -11.16 6.88
N GLN A 74 -18.13 -12.25 6.10
CA GLN A 74 -17.10 -12.35 5.07
C GLN A 74 -17.28 -11.27 3.99
N ILE A 75 -18.50 -11.00 3.53
CA ILE A 75 -18.82 -9.94 2.58
C ILE A 75 -18.40 -8.58 3.15
N ALA A 76 -18.77 -8.29 4.41
CA ALA A 76 -18.41 -7.04 5.05
C ALA A 76 -16.88 -6.87 5.19
N ASN A 77 -16.17 -7.96 5.56
CA ASN A 77 -14.70 -7.97 5.64
C ASN A 77 -14.07 -7.73 4.25
N THR A 78 -14.53 -8.43 3.22
CA THR A 78 -14.01 -8.24 1.85
C THR A 78 -14.24 -6.81 1.35
N GLN A 79 -15.41 -6.22 1.65
CA GLN A 79 -15.67 -4.80 1.33
C GLN A 79 -14.71 -3.87 2.07
N ALA A 80 -14.46 -4.12 3.34
CA ALA A 80 -13.49 -3.34 4.12
C ALA A 80 -12.06 -3.45 3.54
N GLN A 81 -11.67 -4.63 3.04
CA GLN A 81 -10.39 -4.78 2.34
C GLN A 81 -10.33 -3.93 1.07
N ILE A 82 -11.38 -3.94 0.25
CA ILE A 82 -11.49 -3.10 -0.96
C ILE A 82 -11.34 -1.62 -0.60
N ASP A 83 -12.03 -1.16 0.43
CA ASP A 83 -11.98 0.24 0.86
C ASP A 83 -10.57 0.62 1.36
N ARG A 84 -9.88 -0.28 2.08
CA ARG A 84 -8.49 -0.08 2.52
C ARG A 84 -7.51 -0.03 1.35
N TYR A 85 -7.63 -0.94 0.39
CA TYR A 85 -6.81 -0.87 -0.82
C TYR A 85 -7.07 0.40 -1.63
N ALA A 86 -8.34 0.84 -1.76
CA ALA A 86 -8.66 2.09 -2.44
C ALA A 86 -8.00 3.31 -1.75
N ALA A 87 -7.99 3.34 -0.42
CA ALA A 87 -7.31 4.38 0.34
C ALA A 87 -5.78 4.34 0.15
N LEU A 88 -5.17 3.14 0.17
CA LEU A 88 -3.74 2.96 -0.10
C LEU A 88 -3.35 3.39 -1.52
N ILE A 89 -4.16 3.06 -2.51
CA ILE A 89 -3.97 3.48 -3.90
C ILE A 89 -3.96 5.01 -3.97
N THR A 90 -4.96 5.67 -3.39
CA THR A 90 -5.06 7.14 -3.40
C THR A 90 -3.85 7.80 -2.71
N GLN A 91 -3.44 7.27 -1.58
CA GLN A 91 -2.27 7.76 -0.84
C GLN A 91 -0.99 7.57 -1.67
N THR A 92 -0.77 6.37 -2.21
CA THR A 92 0.43 6.06 -3.00
C THR A 92 0.48 6.89 -4.29
N GLU A 93 -0.66 7.15 -4.94
CA GLU A 93 -0.75 8.02 -6.12
C GLU A 93 -0.34 9.46 -5.77
N ALA A 94 -0.78 10.00 -4.63
CA ALA A 94 -0.37 11.33 -4.18
C ALA A 94 1.13 11.40 -3.85
N GLU A 95 1.67 10.40 -3.16
CA GLU A 95 3.08 10.30 -2.83
C GLU A 95 3.95 10.12 -4.09
N LEU A 96 3.44 9.40 -5.11
CA LEU A 96 4.12 9.23 -6.39
C LEU A 96 4.25 10.57 -7.12
N VAL A 97 3.18 11.37 -7.17
CA VAL A 97 3.21 12.71 -7.77
C VAL A 97 4.25 13.59 -7.07
N GLU A 98 4.28 13.58 -5.73
CA GLU A 98 5.27 14.35 -4.96
C GLU A 98 6.71 13.89 -5.24
N ALA A 99 6.93 12.58 -5.37
CA ALA A 99 8.25 12.03 -5.68
C ALA A 99 8.68 12.39 -7.12
N GLU A 100 7.77 12.34 -8.10
CA GLU A 100 8.03 12.74 -9.49
C GLU A 100 8.31 14.25 -9.61
N GLU A 101 7.63 15.10 -8.83
CA GLU A 101 7.93 16.54 -8.78
C GLU A 101 9.32 16.80 -8.19
N LYS A 102 9.70 16.11 -7.14
CA LYS A 102 11.05 16.20 -6.55
C LYS A 102 12.12 15.71 -7.53
N GLU A 103 11.86 14.60 -8.21
CA GLU A 103 12.78 14.06 -9.23
C GLU A 103 12.97 15.06 -10.37
N ALA A 104 11.90 15.66 -10.89
CA ALA A 104 11.96 16.67 -11.93
C ALA A 104 12.76 17.91 -11.50
N ALA A 105 12.56 18.40 -10.28
CA ALA A 105 13.31 19.53 -9.73
C ALA A 105 14.80 19.20 -9.56
N GLN A 106 15.11 18.01 -9.06
CA GLN A 106 16.48 17.54 -8.88
C GLN A 106 17.18 17.30 -10.21
N TYR A 107 16.46 16.82 -11.22
CA TYR A 107 16.96 16.65 -12.57
C TYR A 107 17.27 18.00 -13.25
N GLU A 108 16.41 19.01 -13.06
CA GLU A 108 16.67 20.37 -13.55
C GLU A 108 17.93 20.98 -12.90
N LEU A 109 18.09 20.79 -11.59
CA LEU A 109 19.30 21.18 -10.87
C LEU A 109 20.54 20.50 -11.47
N PHE A 110 20.49 19.19 -11.67
CA PHE A 110 21.56 18.42 -12.30
C PHE A 110 21.89 18.97 -13.70
N CYS A 111 20.88 19.18 -14.56
CA CYS A 111 21.07 19.74 -15.89
C CYS A 111 21.68 21.16 -15.86
N SER A 112 21.25 21.98 -14.90
CA SER A 112 21.83 23.33 -14.69
C SER A 112 23.29 23.23 -14.31
N ARG A 113 23.65 22.34 -13.41
CA ARG A 113 25.04 22.09 -12.99
C ARG A 113 25.90 21.62 -14.16
N VAL A 114 25.42 20.68 -14.96
CA VAL A 114 26.13 20.19 -16.15
C VAL A 114 26.35 21.31 -17.16
N ARG A 115 25.33 22.15 -17.41
CA ARG A 115 25.48 23.31 -18.31
C ARG A 115 26.51 24.35 -17.81
N GLU A 116 26.55 24.60 -16.50
CA GLU A 116 27.53 25.49 -15.92
C GLU A 116 28.95 24.90 -16.02
N MET A 117 29.11 23.59 -15.85
CA MET A 117 30.38 22.89 -16.06
C MET A 117 30.84 23.00 -17.53
N GLU A 118 29.93 22.86 -18.50
CA GLU A 118 30.20 22.94 -19.92
C GLU A 118 30.64 24.38 -20.33
N LYS A 119 29.98 25.42 -19.78
CA LYS A 119 30.34 26.81 -20.04
C LYS A 119 31.71 27.19 -19.50
N GLN A 120 32.23 26.49 -18.51
CA GLN A 120 33.52 26.72 -17.89
C GLN A 120 34.68 25.99 -18.59
N ASP A 121 34.50 25.55 -19.83
CA ASP A 121 35.46 24.77 -20.61
C ASP A 121 36.85 25.45 -20.74
N GLU A 122 36.95 26.78 -20.51
CA GLU A 122 38.22 27.50 -20.44
C GLU A 122 38.87 27.50 -19.05
N VAL A 123 38.18 27.07 -17.99
CA VAL A 123 38.71 27.06 -16.62
C VAL A 123 38.67 25.65 -16.03
N SER A 124 39.55 24.79 -16.55
CA SER A 124 39.81 23.49 -15.93
C SER A 124 40.11 23.65 -14.42
N TYR A 125 39.66 22.75 -13.59
CA TYR A 125 40.05 22.69 -12.17
C TYR A 125 41.55 22.83 -11.98
N TRP A 126 42.35 22.27 -12.90
CA TRP A 126 43.80 22.44 -12.96
C TRP A 126 44.21 23.87 -13.16
N ALA A 127 43.55 24.63 -14.06
CA ALA A 127 43.85 26.04 -14.27
C ALA A 127 43.53 26.89 -13.02
N VAL A 128 42.49 26.56 -12.27
CA VAL A 128 42.16 27.21 -10.99
C VAL A 128 43.29 26.95 -9.97
N LEU A 129 43.73 25.70 -9.86
CA LEU A 129 44.82 25.31 -8.94
C LEU A 129 46.15 25.97 -9.31
N PHE A 130 46.52 25.96 -10.58
CA PHE A 130 47.80 26.58 -11.05
C PHE A 130 47.82 28.10 -11.03
N ARG A 131 46.68 28.77 -10.82
CA ARG A 131 46.60 30.22 -10.58
C ARG A 131 46.75 30.61 -9.11
N ALA A 132 47.05 29.66 -8.23
CA ALA A 132 47.25 29.92 -6.81
C ALA A 132 48.49 30.83 -6.59
N SER A 133 48.31 31.84 -5.76
CA SER A 133 49.36 32.80 -5.44
C SER A 133 50.30 32.34 -4.31
N SER A 134 49.90 31.34 -3.56
CA SER A 134 50.66 30.74 -2.46
C SER A 134 50.24 29.29 -2.24
N PHE A 135 51.02 28.52 -1.47
CA PHE A 135 50.65 27.14 -1.09
C PHE A 135 49.39 27.09 -0.26
N THR A 136 49.15 28.06 0.61
CA THR A 136 47.90 28.16 1.40
C THR A 136 46.70 28.44 0.51
N ASP A 137 46.84 29.31 -0.48
CA ASP A 137 45.81 29.59 -1.50
C ASP A 137 45.53 28.32 -2.35
N LEU A 138 46.58 27.59 -2.73
CA LEU A 138 46.43 26.29 -3.41
C LEU A 138 45.61 25.28 -2.62
N LEU A 139 45.89 25.11 -1.32
CA LEU A 139 45.13 24.20 -0.45
C LEU A 139 43.67 24.66 -0.32
N GLY A 140 43.42 25.94 -0.10
CA GLY A 140 42.06 26.47 -0.03
C GLY A 140 41.23 26.24 -1.31
N ARG A 141 41.89 26.37 -2.50
CA ARG A 141 41.25 26.07 -3.78
C ARG A 141 41.00 24.59 -3.99
N LEU A 142 41.90 23.72 -3.51
CA LEU A 142 41.72 22.28 -3.56
C LEU A 142 40.53 21.84 -2.67
N ASP A 143 40.42 22.41 -1.49
CA ASP A 143 39.31 22.16 -0.58
C ASP A 143 37.97 22.60 -1.19
N ALA A 144 37.93 23.79 -1.80
CA ALA A 144 36.74 24.29 -2.51
C ALA A 144 36.31 23.39 -3.69
N ILE A 145 37.28 22.91 -4.47
CA ILE A 145 36.99 21.96 -5.57
C ILE A 145 36.45 20.63 -5.04
N ASN A 146 37.04 20.10 -3.97
CA ASN A 146 36.57 18.88 -3.36
C ASN A 146 35.13 19.01 -2.79
N GLU A 147 34.79 20.18 -2.24
CA GLU A 147 33.45 20.47 -1.73
C GLU A 147 32.42 20.53 -2.87
N ILE A 148 32.76 21.17 -4.00
CA ILE A 148 31.93 21.18 -5.20
C ILE A 148 31.71 19.76 -5.73
N MET A 149 32.76 18.95 -5.83
CA MET A 149 32.65 17.57 -6.29
C MET A 149 31.76 16.71 -5.39
N LYS A 150 31.85 16.87 -4.06
CA LYS A 150 30.99 16.21 -3.11
C LYS A 150 29.54 16.63 -3.27
N TYR A 151 29.29 17.92 -3.47
CA TYR A 151 27.94 18.42 -3.70
C TYR A 151 27.34 17.85 -4.98
N ASP A 152 28.09 17.86 -6.09
CA ASP A 152 27.63 17.32 -7.36
C ASP A 152 27.37 15.81 -7.29
N GLN A 153 28.20 15.06 -6.55
CA GLN A 153 27.96 13.65 -6.28
C GLN A 153 26.67 13.46 -5.46
N GLY A 154 26.42 14.31 -4.45
CA GLY A 154 25.18 14.30 -3.67
C GLY A 154 23.94 14.51 -4.55
N VAL A 155 23.97 15.45 -5.47
CA VAL A 155 22.86 15.68 -6.43
C VAL A 155 22.56 14.42 -7.27
N ILE A 156 23.59 13.72 -7.72
CA ILE A 156 23.45 12.47 -8.48
C ILE A 156 22.88 11.34 -7.61
N ASP A 157 23.35 11.21 -6.38
CA ASP A 157 22.91 10.17 -5.47
C ASP A 157 21.46 10.41 -5.02
N ASP A 158 21.06 11.65 -4.77
CA ASP A 158 19.68 12.03 -4.48
C ASP A 158 18.75 11.70 -5.67
N LEU A 159 19.17 12.00 -6.90
CA LEU A 159 18.41 11.69 -8.11
C LEU A 159 18.19 10.17 -8.25
N LYS A 160 19.25 9.37 -8.03
CA LYS A 160 19.13 7.91 -8.05
C LYS A 160 18.21 7.36 -6.96
N ALA A 161 18.27 7.94 -5.75
CA ALA A 161 17.41 7.56 -4.64
C ALA A 161 15.93 7.87 -4.97
N LEU A 162 15.64 9.04 -5.53
CA LEU A 162 14.29 9.41 -5.97
C LEU A 162 13.77 8.48 -7.08
N GLN A 163 14.60 8.12 -8.06
CA GLN A 163 14.21 7.17 -9.09
C GLN A 163 13.89 5.79 -8.50
N ALA A 164 14.68 5.31 -7.54
CA ALA A 164 14.40 4.04 -6.86
C ALA A 164 13.09 4.11 -6.06
N GLU A 165 12.83 5.23 -5.37
CA GLU A 165 11.58 5.46 -4.64
C GLU A 165 10.36 5.47 -5.58
N ILE A 166 10.45 6.13 -6.73
CA ILE A 166 9.40 6.16 -7.75
C ILE A 166 9.08 4.75 -8.26
N GLU A 167 10.09 3.95 -8.57
CA GLU A 167 9.89 2.56 -9.02
C GLU A 167 9.25 1.68 -7.94
N GLU A 168 9.64 1.83 -6.67
CA GLU A 168 9.02 1.13 -5.55
C GLU A 168 7.54 1.52 -5.39
N LYS A 169 7.22 2.83 -5.46
CA LYS A 169 5.84 3.32 -5.38
C LYS A 169 4.99 2.81 -6.54
N LYS A 170 5.52 2.78 -7.77
CA LYS A 170 4.83 2.22 -8.93
C LYS A 170 4.53 0.72 -8.75
N ALA A 171 5.49 -0.06 -8.27
CA ALA A 171 5.30 -1.47 -8.00
C ALA A 171 4.24 -1.70 -6.90
N THR A 172 4.26 -0.91 -5.84
CA THR A 172 3.26 -0.95 -4.76
C THR A 172 1.86 -0.62 -5.28
N LEU A 173 1.75 0.40 -6.12
CA LEU A 173 0.49 0.81 -6.75
C LEU A 173 -0.10 -0.29 -7.64
N GLU A 174 0.72 -0.92 -8.46
CA GLU A 174 0.33 -2.06 -9.30
C GLU A 174 -0.17 -3.23 -8.46
N SER A 175 0.56 -3.60 -7.41
CA SER A 175 0.17 -4.66 -6.49
C SER A 175 -1.16 -4.35 -5.80
N SER A 176 -1.34 -3.13 -5.29
CA SER A 176 -2.59 -2.72 -4.63
C SER A 176 -3.79 -2.74 -5.58
N LYS A 177 -3.60 -2.35 -6.84
CA LYS A 177 -4.65 -2.44 -7.87
C LYS A 177 -5.03 -3.88 -8.17
N ALA A 178 -4.05 -4.77 -8.31
CA ALA A 178 -4.30 -6.20 -8.54
C ALA A 178 -5.05 -6.86 -7.37
N GLU A 179 -4.65 -6.57 -6.14
CA GLU A 179 -5.34 -7.05 -4.92
C GLU A 179 -6.78 -6.53 -4.83
N THR A 180 -7.01 -5.29 -5.22
CA THR A 180 -8.37 -4.71 -5.28
C THR A 180 -9.26 -5.46 -6.26
N GLU A 181 -8.77 -5.76 -7.45
CA GLU A 181 -9.55 -6.51 -8.44
C GLU A 181 -9.80 -7.96 -8.00
N ALA A 182 -8.83 -8.61 -7.35
CA ALA A 182 -9.03 -9.93 -6.77
C ALA A 182 -10.10 -9.91 -5.66
N ALA A 183 -10.05 -8.95 -4.76
CA ALA A 183 -11.05 -8.78 -3.70
C ALA A 183 -12.46 -8.50 -4.26
N LYS A 184 -12.59 -7.71 -5.31
CA LYS A 184 -13.88 -7.48 -5.98
C LYS A 184 -14.46 -8.76 -6.59
N ALA A 185 -13.62 -9.59 -7.23
CA ALA A 185 -14.05 -10.87 -7.77
C ALA A 185 -14.51 -11.82 -6.67
N GLU A 186 -13.81 -11.84 -5.53
CA GLU A 186 -14.20 -12.60 -4.34
C GLU A 186 -15.52 -12.11 -3.77
N LEU A 187 -15.74 -10.80 -3.67
CA LEU A 187 -16.99 -10.21 -3.19
C LEU A 187 -18.18 -10.70 -4.00
N VAL A 188 -18.09 -10.65 -5.34
CA VAL A 188 -19.15 -11.14 -6.23
C VAL A 188 -19.43 -12.64 -5.99
N SER A 189 -18.39 -13.45 -5.77
CA SER A 189 -18.54 -14.87 -5.48
C SER A 189 -19.30 -15.11 -4.15
N LYS A 190 -18.96 -14.37 -3.10
CA LYS A 190 -19.60 -14.44 -1.79
C LYS A 190 -21.05 -13.97 -1.82
N GLU A 191 -21.37 -12.92 -2.59
CA GLU A 191 -22.74 -12.46 -2.80
C GLU A 191 -23.62 -13.51 -3.49
N ASN A 192 -23.08 -14.21 -4.49
CA ASN A 192 -23.77 -15.30 -5.17
C ASN A 192 -24.01 -16.49 -4.22
N GLU A 193 -23.03 -16.81 -3.38
CA GLU A 193 -23.18 -17.84 -2.35
C GLU A 193 -24.25 -17.46 -1.33
N LEU A 194 -24.25 -16.23 -0.83
CA LEU A 194 -25.26 -15.72 0.11
C LEU A 194 -26.68 -15.86 -0.49
N ASN A 195 -26.85 -15.50 -1.75
CA ASN A 195 -28.13 -15.65 -2.44
C ASN A 195 -28.56 -17.12 -2.54
N THR A 196 -27.62 -18.04 -2.74
CA THR A 196 -27.89 -19.47 -2.78
C THR A 196 -28.29 -19.99 -1.40
N GLN A 197 -27.59 -19.60 -0.34
CA GLN A 197 -27.91 -19.98 1.04
C GLN A 197 -29.29 -19.50 1.49
N ARG A 198 -29.66 -18.26 1.11
CA ARG A 198 -30.98 -17.69 1.40
C ARG A 198 -32.15 -18.39 0.68
N SER A 199 -31.85 -19.12 -0.40
CA SER A 199 -32.86 -19.87 -1.17
C SER A 199 -33.08 -21.33 -0.70
N GLN A 200 -32.30 -21.83 0.26
CA GLN A 200 -32.38 -23.16 0.84
C GLN A 200 -33.36 -23.23 2.03
#